data_589cb390db4853733232f83dd86c3d54
#
_entry.id   589cb390db4853733232f83dd86c3d54
#
_cell.length_a   1.000
_cell.length_b   1.000
_cell.length_c   1.000
_cell.angle_alpha   90.00
_cell.angle_beta   90.00
_cell.angle_gamma   90.00
#
_symmetry.space_group_name_H-M   'P 1'
#
loop_
_entity.id
_entity.type
_entity.pdbx_description
1 polymer ?
#
loop_
_entity_poly.entity_id
_entity_poly.type
_entity_poly.pdbx_seq_one_letter_code
_entity_poly.pdbx_strand_id
1 'polypeptide(L)'
;MRSFKSARAFFASILLLSLLASLGLSTTAGQSRRQPPTSSEKKNKRPTETGQPGQKPEEPLPPDLVGKPQEAEKVTVSTQIVNVDTVVYHKKSGQIVTGLKKENFSILVDGAPQTITNFSTPEAPITVAMVVEYSKWSEFFGRASGGGWDPGTYEVIRPVAMFLQQFVKPPDDYVSVVAFDIRPTPLTDFTNDPGRISQVINLLLRNYPAFRETNLFDALKFTLLGGRGDAVVLEESKSEKADYGGLVSVQGRRRAIILVASGIDTFSKINYGDARKITQNAGIPIYIIGTAELFYKKYEPFLQATDSITGVPGRMTFLQAKNTLGTFAKETGGAYYPVTFPGELPGVLNNINSLLRSQYSLAFNPGDVHDGKQHKIKVSVDVNGDGVVDDKEYVIQARQFYNAPKPDSAPSN
;
A
#
# COMPACT_ATOMS: atom_id res chain seq x y z
N MET A 1 -6.37 -51.41 7.10
CA MET A 1 -7.71 -50.80 7.05
C MET A 1 -8.30 -50.53 8.44
N ARG A 2 -7.61 -49.94 9.37
CA ARG A 2 -8.11 -49.64 10.74
C ARG A 2 -7.81 -48.21 11.24
N SER A 3 -7.30 -47.29 10.41
CA SER A 3 -6.89 -45.94 10.81
C SER A 3 -7.86 -44.80 10.39
N PHE A 4 -8.87 -45.08 9.56
CA PHE A 4 -9.76 -44.03 9.02
C PHE A 4 -11.02 -43.72 9.84
N LYS A 5 -11.33 -44.54 10.86
CA LYS A 5 -12.54 -44.35 11.68
C LYS A 5 -12.32 -43.42 12.90
N SER A 6 -11.10 -43.24 13.35
CA SER A 6 -10.81 -42.37 14.52
C SER A 6 -10.82 -40.86 14.21
N ALA A 7 -10.48 -40.45 12.99
CA ALA A 7 -10.48 -39.04 12.60
C ALA A 7 -11.89 -38.43 12.46
N ARG A 8 -12.87 -39.23 12.05
CA ARG A 8 -14.28 -38.80 11.95
C ARG A 8 -14.96 -38.62 13.31
N ALA A 9 -14.58 -39.41 14.30
CA ALA A 9 -15.13 -39.29 15.66
C ALA A 9 -14.58 -38.04 16.40
N PHE A 10 -13.36 -37.65 16.12
CA PHE A 10 -12.73 -36.46 16.76
C PHE A 10 -13.34 -35.14 16.26
N PHE A 11 -13.67 -35.06 14.97
CA PHE A 11 -14.32 -33.84 14.42
C PHE A 11 -15.79 -33.73 14.85
N ALA A 12 -16.51 -34.83 15.02
CA ALA A 12 -17.89 -34.80 15.52
C ALA A 12 -17.97 -34.37 17.00
N SER A 13 -16.99 -34.69 17.81
CA SER A 13 -16.95 -34.31 19.25
C SER A 13 -16.63 -32.85 19.46
N ILE A 14 -15.83 -32.22 18.63
CA ILE A 14 -15.52 -30.77 18.70
C ILE A 14 -16.74 -29.95 18.26
N LEU A 15 -17.51 -30.44 17.29
CA LEU A 15 -18.73 -29.73 16.82
C LEU A 15 -19.87 -29.82 17.88
N LEU A 16 -19.95 -30.90 18.66
CA LEU A 16 -20.96 -31.04 19.71
C LEU A 16 -20.66 -30.19 20.96
N LEU A 17 -19.39 -29.97 21.30
CA LEU A 17 -19.00 -29.15 22.43
C LEU A 17 -19.22 -27.66 22.18
N SER A 18 -19.16 -27.20 20.92
CA SER A 18 -19.44 -25.80 20.58
C SER A 18 -20.93 -25.45 20.57
N LEU A 19 -21.80 -26.45 20.43
CA LEU A 19 -23.27 -26.28 20.42
C LEU A 19 -23.87 -26.21 21.84
N LEU A 20 -23.19 -26.73 22.85
CA LEU A 20 -23.65 -26.77 24.23
C LEU A 20 -23.24 -25.52 25.05
N ALA A 21 -22.35 -24.69 24.53
CA ALA A 21 -21.92 -23.45 25.19
C ALA A 21 -22.79 -22.20 24.87
N SER A 22 -23.81 -22.35 24.01
CA SER A 22 -24.67 -21.23 23.57
C SER A 22 -26.08 -21.21 24.22
N LEU A 23 -26.36 -22.11 25.17
CA LEU A 23 -27.64 -22.16 25.88
C LEU A 23 -27.45 -21.90 27.38
N GLY A 24 -27.33 -20.64 27.74
CA GLY A 24 -27.41 -20.25 29.15
C GLY A 24 -26.88 -18.87 29.41
N LEU A 25 -27.77 -17.92 29.41
CA LEU A 25 -27.98 -16.86 30.42
C LEU A 25 -28.62 -15.62 29.77
N SER A 26 -29.92 -15.63 29.78
CA SER A 26 -30.74 -14.41 29.65
C SER A 26 -30.88 -13.83 31.07
N THR A 27 -30.32 -12.67 31.31
CA THR A 27 -30.73 -11.81 32.43
C THR A 27 -31.20 -10.47 31.88
N THR A 28 -32.48 -10.25 32.03
CA THR A 28 -33.20 -8.99 31.89
C THR A 28 -32.70 -7.96 32.88
N ALA A 29 -32.38 -6.75 32.41
CA ALA A 29 -32.42 -5.54 33.26
C ALA A 29 -32.66 -4.31 32.37
N GLY A 30 -33.83 -3.76 32.44
CA GLY A 30 -34.23 -2.47 32.86
C GLY A 30 -33.86 -1.30 31.96
N GLN A 31 -34.84 -0.90 31.15
CA GLN A 31 -34.87 0.41 30.48
C GLN A 31 -34.96 1.54 31.54
N SER A 32 -34.09 2.55 31.40
CA SER A 32 -34.31 3.86 31.98
C SER A 32 -34.18 4.91 30.87
N ARG A 33 -35.37 5.44 30.46
CA ARG A 33 -35.52 6.66 29.68
C ARG A 33 -35.04 7.85 30.49
N ARG A 34 -34.16 8.69 29.93
CA ARG A 34 -34.07 10.10 30.33
C ARG A 34 -34.14 10.98 29.10
N GLN A 35 -35.14 11.85 29.08
CA GLN A 35 -35.37 12.94 28.15
C GLN A 35 -34.39 14.09 28.39
N PRO A 36 -34.08 14.91 27.38
CA PRO A 36 -33.24 16.09 27.51
C PRO A 36 -34.06 17.30 28.05
N PRO A 37 -33.44 18.20 28.84
CA PRO A 37 -34.08 19.46 29.18
C PRO A 37 -33.78 20.55 28.16
N THR A 38 -34.84 21.27 27.84
CA THR A 38 -34.95 22.49 27.07
C THR A 38 -34.25 23.69 27.72
N SER A 39 -33.88 24.60 26.83
CA SER A 39 -33.36 25.97 26.96
C SER A 39 -33.88 26.82 28.12
N SER A 40 -33.01 27.69 28.67
CA SER A 40 -33.36 29.10 28.88
C SER A 40 -32.12 29.97 29.14
N GLU A 41 -32.08 31.09 28.46
CA GLU A 41 -31.20 32.24 28.61
C GLU A 41 -31.13 32.75 30.04
N LYS A 42 -29.96 33.29 30.46
CA LYS A 42 -29.88 34.65 31.04
C LYS A 42 -28.45 35.16 31.15
N LYS A 43 -28.30 36.39 30.69
CA LYS A 43 -27.22 37.36 30.86
C LYS A 43 -26.80 37.54 32.30
N ASN A 44 -25.50 37.75 32.63
CA ASN A 44 -24.98 39.05 33.10
C ASN A 44 -23.55 39.01 33.65
N LYS A 45 -22.79 40.00 33.18
CA LYS A 45 -21.82 40.89 33.86
C LYS A 45 -20.52 40.36 34.45
N ARG A 46 -19.45 41.03 33.89
CA ARG A 46 -18.12 41.29 34.45
C ARG A 46 -18.16 41.95 35.85
N PRO A 47 -17.07 41.96 36.61
CA PRO A 47 -15.92 42.90 36.46
C PRO A 47 -14.56 42.25 36.73
N THR A 48 -13.52 42.69 36.07
CA THR A 48 -12.49 43.71 36.23
C THR A 48 -11.29 43.40 37.17
N GLU A 49 -10.12 43.48 36.52
CA GLU A 49 -8.79 43.94 37.00
C GLU A 49 -7.95 42.98 37.84
N THR A 50 -6.69 42.78 37.43
CA THR A 50 -5.48 43.60 37.44
C THR A 50 -4.32 42.79 36.86
N GLY A 51 -3.42 43.19 36.05
CA GLY A 51 -2.43 44.20 35.99
C GLY A 51 -1.18 43.66 35.33
N GLN A 52 -0.82 44.08 34.23
CA GLN A 52 0.38 44.59 33.51
C GLN A 52 1.80 43.98 33.79
N PRO A 53 2.85 44.19 32.87
CA PRO A 53 2.96 45.25 31.86
C PRO A 53 3.62 44.84 30.51
N GLY A 54 3.26 45.56 29.46
CA GLY A 54 4.24 46.16 28.52
C GLY A 54 4.59 45.43 27.23
N GLN A 55 3.82 45.66 26.15
CA GLN A 55 4.37 45.78 24.81
C GLN A 55 3.66 46.94 24.07
N LYS A 56 4.47 47.82 23.47
CA LYS A 56 4.10 48.97 22.67
C LYS A 56 3.23 48.56 21.48
N PRO A 57 2.26 49.39 21.06
CA PRO A 57 1.52 49.18 19.83
C PRO A 57 2.46 49.54 18.64
N GLU A 58 2.57 48.65 17.68
CA GLU A 58 3.11 48.98 16.34
C GLU A 58 2.08 49.84 15.61
N GLU A 59 2.58 50.99 15.10
CA GLU A 59 1.83 51.87 14.25
C GLU A 59 1.41 51.16 12.93
N PRO A 60 0.21 51.39 12.40
CA PRO A 60 -0.20 50.85 11.12
C PRO A 60 0.60 51.52 9.99
N LEU A 61 1.18 50.70 9.11
CA LEU A 61 1.88 51.12 7.89
C LEU A 61 0.93 51.94 6.97
N PRO A 62 1.47 52.95 6.26
CA PRO A 62 0.69 53.79 5.33
C PRO A 62 0.04 52.95 4.20
N PRO A 63 -1.15 53.31 3.74
CA PRO A 63 -1.92 52.51 2.76
C PRO A 63 -1.34 52.49 1.34
N ASP A 64 -0.28 53.20 1.05
CA ASP A 64 0.27 53.33 -0.31
C ASP A 64 1.34 52.28 -0.66
N LEU A 65 1.67 51.35 0.28
CA LEU A 65 2.61 50.23 0.05
C LEU A 65 1.95 48.86 -0.13
N VAL A 66 0.62 48.79 -0.11
CA VAL A 66 -0.09 47.58 -0.49
C VAL A 66 -0.28 47.59 -2.00
N GLY A 67 0.73 47.13 -2.71
CA GLY A 67 0.61 46.82 -4.13
C GLY A 67 -0.57 45.83 -4.32
N LYS A 68 -1.55 46.23 -5.14
CA LYS A 68 -2.59 45.32 -5.57
C LYS A 68 -1.94 44.02 -6.04
N PRO A 69 -2.39 42.82 -5.61
CA PRO A 69 -1.92 41.60 -6.20
C PRO A 69 -2.26 41.64 -7.70
N GLN A 70 -1.23 41.75 -8.54
CA GLN A 70 -1.39 41.38 -9.93
C GLN A 70 -1.76 39.91 -9.90
N GLU A 71 -2.96 39.58 -10.33
CA GLU A 71 -3.31 38.22 -10.73
C GLU A 71 -2.36 37.85 -11.85
N ALA A 72 -1.23 37.24 -11.49
CA ALA A 72 -0.43 36.49 -12.42
C ALA A 72 -1.36 35.39 -12.93
N GLU A 73 -1.74 35.48 -14.21
CA GLU A 73 -2.31 34.36 -14.93
C GLU A 73 -1.38 33.15 -14.66
N LYS A 74 -1.83 32.25 -13.77
CA LYS A 74 -1.24 30.94 -13.62
C LYS A 74 -1.49 30.21 -14.93
N VAL A 75 -0.61 30.39 -15.90
CA VAL A 75 -0.44 29.41 -16.97
C VAL A 75 0.08 28.15 -16.28
N THR A 76 -0.83 27.34 -15.78
CA THR A 76 -0.55 26.00 -15.31
C THR A 76 -0.34 25.16 -16.56
N VAL A 77 0.86 25.21 -17.13
CA VAL A 77 1.30 24.19 -18.09
C VAL A 77 1.45 22.91 -17.27
N SER A 78 0.37 22.18 -17.10
CA SER A 78 0.36 20.85 -16.52
C SER A 78 1.01 19.91 -17.53
N THR A 79 2.33 19.92 -17.57
CA THR A 79 3.08 18.95 -18.36
C THR A 79 2.91 17.61 -17.67
N GLN A 80 2.05 16.78 -18.20
CA GLN A 80 1.79 15.45 -17.65
C GLN A 80 2.96 14.53 -17.99
N ILE A 81 3.87 14.36 -17.03
CA ILE A 81 5.00 13.46 -17.16
C ILE A 81 4.55 12.04 -16.76
N VAL A 82 4.74 11.09 -17.64
CA VAL A 82 4.50 9.65 -17.37
C VAL A 82 5.81 8.99 -16.98
N ASN A 83 5.90 8.59 -15.70
CA ASN A 83 7.04 7.84 -15.18
C ASN A 83 6.89 6.35 -15.50
N VAL A 84 8.01 5.71 -15.89
CA VAL A 84 8.10 4.29 -16.26
C VAL A 84 9.33 3.71 -15.55
N ASP A 85 9.10 3.19 -14.35
CA ASP A 85 10.14 2.49 -13.62
C ASP A 85 10.40 1.12 -14.26
N THR A 86 11.67 0.77 -14.46
CA THR A 86 12.06 -0.34 -15.32
C THR A 86 13.20 -1.13 -14.70
N VAL A 87 13.07 -2.46 -14.65
CA VAL A 87 14.15 -3.38 -14.33
C VAL A 87 14.44 -4.25 -15.54
N VAL A 88 15.72 -4.44 -15.84
CA VAL A 88 16.19 -5.27 -16.95
C VAL A 88 16.96 -6.47 -16.40
N TYR A 89 16.60 -7.67 -16.82
CA TYR A 89 17.32 -8.88 -16.45
C TYR A 89 17.36 -9.92 -17.58
N HIS A 90 18.43 -10.68 -17.60
CA HIS A 90 18.63 -11.70 -18.64
C HIS A 90 17.67 -12.88 -18.43
N LYS A 91 16.97 -13.30 -19.49
CA LYS A 91 15.88 -14.30 -19.44
C LYS A 91 16.29 -15.65 -18.85
N LYS A 92 17.47 -16.14 -19.22
CA LYS A 92 17.92 -17.50 -18.85
C LYS A 92 18.56 -17.54 -17.45
N SER A 93 19.38 -16.54 -17.12
CA SER A 93 20.13 -16.52 -15.86
C SER A 93 19.41 -15.78 -14.74
N GLY A 94 18.42 -14.94 -15.04
CA GLY A 94 17.82 -14.02 -14.07
C GLY A 94 18.76 -12.90 -13.62
N GLN A 95 19.95 -12.79 -14.20
CA GLN A 95 20.93 -11.77 -13.81
C GLN A 95 20.41 -10.39 -14.19
N ILE A 96 20.39 -9.49 -13.22
CA ILE A 96 19.99 -8.09 -13.40
C ILE A 96 21.08 -7.35 -14.17
N VAL A 97 20.65 -6.52 -15.14
CA VAL A 97 21.55 -5.69 -15.94
C VAL A 97 21.62 -4.30 -15.34
N THR A 98 22.84 -3.89 -14.99
CA THR A 98 23.15 -2.56 -14.45
C THR A 98 24.06 -1.80 -15.40
N GLY A 99 24.22 -0.48 -15.17
CA GLY A 99 25.13 0.36 -15.96
C GLY A 99 24.58 0.80 -17.34
N LEU A 100 23.27 0.54 -17.60
CA LEU A 100 22.64 1.03 -18.82
C LEU A 100 22.47 2.55 -18.76
N LYS A 101 22.56 3.17 -19.92
CA LYS A 101 22.37 4.62 -20.14
C LYS A 101 21.00 4.88 -20.77
N LYS A 102 20.60 6.14 -20.83
CA LYS A 102 19.35 6.58 -21.46
C LYS A 102 19.22 6.07 -22.91
N GLU A 103 20.31 6.06 -23.64
CA GLU A 103 20.38 5.69 -25.05
C GLU A 103 20.08 4.20 -25.29
N ASN A 104 20.28 3.36 -24.26
CA ASN A 104 19.97 1.93 -24.35
C ASN A 104 18.45 1.65 -24.30
N PHE A 105 17.63 2.64 -23.95
CA PHE A 105 16.19 2.46 -23.79
C PHE A 105 15.39 3.12 -24.90
N SER A 106 14.30 2.47 -25.30
CA SER A 106 13.26 3.04 -26.14
C SER A 106 11.89 2.81 -25.55
N ILE A 107 11.01 3.81 -25.66
CA ILE A 107 9.62 3.75 -25.19
C ILE A 107 8.69 3.90 -26.38
N LEU A 108 7.73 3.00 -26.50
CA LEU A 108 6.64 3.06 -27.47
C LEU A 108 5.31 3.20 -26.72
N VAL A 109 4.48 4.11 -27.18
CA VAL A 109 3.09 4.25 -26.72
C VAL A 109 2.16 3.95 -27.88
N ASP A 110 1.33 2.94 -27.75
CA ASP A 110 0.46 2.41 -28.81
C ASP A 110 1.21 2.17 -30.13
N GLY A 111 2.48 1.81 -30.04
CA GLY A 111 3.37 1.59 -31.18
C GLY A 111 4.11 2.84 -31.68
N ALA A 112 3.77 4.04 -31.20
CA ALA A 112 4.45 5.28 -31.56
C ALA A 112 5.65 5.55 -30.64
N PRO A 113 6.84 5.89 -31.17
CA PRO A 113 8.02 6.17 -30.35
C PRO A 113 7.84 7.45 -29.52
N GLN A 114 8.32 7.41 -28.28
CA GLN A 114 8.30 8.53 -27.34
C GLN A 114 9.70 8.97 -26.97
N THR A 115 9.90 10.28 -26.84
CA THR A 115 11.17 10.82 -26.36
C THR A 115 11.26 10.68 -24.84
N ILE A 116 12.32 10.01 -24.35
CA ILE A 116 12.60 9.96 -22.91
C ILE A 116 13.05 11.35 -22.45
N THR A 117 12.25 12.01 -21.64
CA THR A 117 12.53 13.36 -21.11
C THR A 117 13.42 13.32 -19.87
N ASN A 118 13.16 12.36 -18.98
CA ASN A 118 13.91 12.17 -17.74
C ASN A 118 14.44 10.75 -17.65
N PHE A 119 15.61 10.62 -17.08
CA PHE A 119 16.29 9.35 -16.83
C PHE A 119 17.01 9.40 -15.48
N SER A 120 16.79 8.39 -14.65
CA SER A 120 17.53 8.19 -13.40
C SER A 120 18.05 6.77 -13.33
N THR A 121 19.28 6.66 -12.84
CA THR A 121 19.97 5.39 -12.63
C THR A 121 19.56 4.75 -11.29
N PRO A 122 19.94 3.48 -11.05
CA PRO A 122 19.66 2.77 -9.81
C PRO A 122 20.18 3.42 -8.52
N GLU A 123 21.18 4.30 -8.61
CA GLU A 123 21.78 5.00 -7.47
C GLU A 123 20.90 6.11 -6.90
N ALA A 124 19.88 6.56 -7.65
CA ALA A 124 18.98 7.60 -7.17
C ALA A 124 18.23 7.17 -5.90
N PRO A 125 18.01 8.10 -4.96
CA PRO A 125 17.30 7.82 -3.71
C PRO A 125 15.92 7.21 -3.94
N ILE A 126 15.49 6.32 -3.03
CA ILE A 126 14.20 5.66 -3.11
C ILE A 126 13.32 5.95 -1.89
N THR A 127 12.03 6.06 -2.13
CA THR A 127 10.99 6.09 -1.08
C THR A 127 10.07 4.90 -1.26
N VAL A 128 9.96 4.08 -0.23
CA VAL A 128 9.12 2.88 -0.23
C VAL A 128 7.98 3.00 0.78
N ALA A 129 6.77 2.68 0.35
CA ALA A 129 5.67 2.44 1.26
C ALA A 129 5.54 0.93 1.51
N MET A 130 5.71 0.50 2.75
CA MET A 130 5.44 -0.85 3.18
C MET A 130 3.99 -0.95 3.63
N VAL A 131 3.18 -1.74 2.92
CA VAL A 131 1.76 -1.96 3.21
C VAL A 131 1.58 -3.38 3.71
N VAL A 132 1.10 -3.54 4.93
CA VAL A 132 1.08 -4.84 5.61
C VAL A 132 -0.33 -5.17 6.07
N GLU A 133 -0.86 -6.29 5.59
CA GLU A 133 -2.08 -6.85 6.13
C GLU A 133 -1.85 -7.31 7.58
N TYR A 134 -2.60 -6.71 8.50
CA TYR A 134 -2.52 -6.98 9.93
C TYR A 134 -3.87 -7.47 10.45
N SER A 135 -4.40 -8.50 9.78
CA SER A 135 -5.68 -9.12 10.07
C SER A 135 -5.52 -10.48 10.76
N LYS A 136 -6.59 -11.00 11.31
CA LYS A 136 -6.59 -12.39 11.85
C LYS A 136 -6.32 -13.45 10.79
N TRP A 137 -6.47 -13.13 9.51
CA TRP A 137 -6.05 -14.01 8.42
C TRP A 137 -4.54 -14.17 8.38
N SER A 138 -3.76 -13.11 8.67
CA SER A 138 -2.30 -13.21 8.75
C SER A 138 -1.85 -14.17 9.85
N GLU A 139 -2.55 -14.21 11.00
CA GLU A 139 -2.31 -15.23 12.04
C GLU A 139 -2.59 -16.65 11.56
N PHE A 140 -3.69 -16.81 10.84
CA PHE A 140 -4.16 -18.11 10.40
C PHE A 140 -3.29 -18.66 9.28
N PHE A 141 -2.91 -17.81 8.31
CA PHE A 141 -2.09 -18.21 7.17
C PHE A 141 -0.63 -18.47 7.53
N GLY A 142 -0.11 -17.77 8.52
CA GLY A 142 1.27 -17.89 8.96
C GLY A 142 1.52 -19.00 9.99
N ARG A 143 0.51 -19.77 10.43
CA ARG A 143 0.73 -20.84 11.39
C ARG A 143 1.57 -21.97 10.81
N ALA A 144 2.76 -22.15 11.34
CA ALA A 144 3.54 -23.36 11.11
C ALA A 144 2.80 -24.60 11.64
N SER A 145 2.94 -25.70 10.96
CA SER A 145 2.36 -26.98 11.37
C SER A 145 3.15 -27.57 12.53
N GLY A 146 2.77 -27.25 13.73
CA GLY A 146 3.38 -27.87 14.90
C GLY A 146 3.03 -27.16 16.18
N GLY A 147 1.85 -27.35 16.68
CA GLY A 147 1.46 -27.29 18.10
C GLY A 147 1.97 -26.17 19.02
N GLY A 148 2.67 -25.19 18.53
CA GLY A 148 3.20 -24.06 19.27
C GLY A 148 2.31 -22.83 19.12
N TRP A 149 2.23 -22.04 20.16
CA TRP A 149 1.47 -20.79 20.27
C TRP A 149 2.12 -19.60 19.53
N ASP A 150 3.02 -19.84 18.54
CA ASP A 150 3.52 -18.74 17.72
C ASP A 150 2.41 -18.28 16.78
N PRO A 151 1.86 -17.09 16.96
CA PRO A 151 0.88 -16.55 16.04
C PRO A 151 1.55 -16.41 14.67
N GLY A 152 0.89 -16.90 13.62
CA GLY A 152 1.40 -16.85 12.27
C GLY A 152 1.72 -15.44 11.77
N THR A 153 1.12 -14.44 12.38
CA THR A 153 1.52 -13.03 12.26
C THR A 153 3.02 -12.86 12.53
N TYR A 154 3.56 -13.52 13.56
CA TYR A 154 4.96 -13.39 13.91
C TYR A 154 5.89 -13.95 12.83
N GLU A 155 5.53 -15.07 12.20
CA GLU A 155 6.32 -15.69 11.13
C GLU A 155 6.34 -14.85 9.85
N VAL A 156 5.27 -14.11 9.56
CA VAL A 156 5.18 -13.20 8.41
C VAL A 156 5.76 -11.82 8.75
N ILE A 157 5.38 -11.27 9.90
CA ILE A 157 5.73 -9.89 10.27
C ILE A 157 7.20 -9.75 10.69
N ARG A 158 7.78 -10.75 11.35
CA ARG A 158 9.19 -10.67 11.77
C ARG A 158 10.16 -10.51 10.61
N PRO A 159 10.12 -11.29 9.52
CA PRO A 159 10.97 -11.07 8.35
C PRO A 159 10.75 -9.69 7.72
N VAL A 160 9.49 -9.22 7.66
CA VAL A 160 9.14 -7.87 7.15
C VAL A 160 9.76 -6.78 8.02
N ALA A 161 9.67 -6.93 9.35
CA ALA A 161 10.25 -6.00 10.31
C ALA A 161 11.79 -5.94 10.19
N MET A 162 12.44 -7.10 10.08
CA MET A 162 13.89 -7.17 9.87
C MET A 162 14.31 -6.55 8.53
N PHE A 163 13.51 -6.75 7.49
CA PHE A 163 13.74 -6.12 6.19
C PHE A 163 13.69 -4.60 6.29
N LEU A 164 12.68 -4.03 6.96
CA LEU A 164 12.56 -2.58 7.17
C LEU A 164 13.81 -2.00 7.82
N GLN A 165 14.36 -2.68 8.83
CA GLN A 165 15.56 -2.24 9.51
C GLN A 165 16.82 -2.23 8.62
N GLN A 166 16.90 -3.16 7.66
CA GLN A 166 18.05 -3.31 6.77
C GLN A 166 17.91 -2.53 5.46
N PHE A 167 16.67 -2.28 5.03
CA PHE A 167 16.37 -1.67 3.73
C PHE A 167 16.76 -0.20 3.68
N VAL A 168 16.38 0.57 4.71
CA VAL A 168 16.55 2.02 4.73
C VAL A 168 18.02 2.37 4.94
N LYS A 169 18.57 3.14 4.00
CA LYS A 169 19.93 3.68 4.05
C LYS A 169 19.87 5.20 4.24
N PRO A 170 19.95 5.69 5.50
CA PRO A 170 20.00 7.14 5.73
C PRO A 170 21.25 7.76 5.11
N PRO A 171 21.20 9.03 4.69
CA PRO A 171 20.07 9.94 4.76
C PRO A 171 19.11 9.85 3.56
N ASP A 172 19.42 9.03 2.56
CA ASP A 172 18.83 9.15 1.24
C ASP A 172 17.50 8.41 1.08
N ASP A 173 17.36 7.22 1.70
CA ASP A 173 16.16 6.42 1.56
C ASP A 173 15.12 6.76 2.61
N TYR A 174 13.84 6.67 2.23
CA TYR A 174 12.71 6.87 3.12
C TYR A 174 11.76 5.67 3.06
N VAL A 175 11.11 5.40 4.18
CA VAL A 175 10.05 4.40 4.27
C VAL A 175 8.85 4.95 5.01
N SER A 176 7.66 4.59 4.56
CA SER A 176 6.44 4.67 5.35
C SER A 176 5.89 3.28 5.59
N VAL A 177 5.13 3.11 6.66
CA VAL A 177 4.49 1.83 6.99
C VAL A 177 3.01 2.05 7.25
N VAL A 178 2.18 1.36 6.47
CA VAL A 178 0.73 1.35 6.60
C VAL A 178 0.30 -0.07 6.91
N ALA A 179 -0.24 -0.31 8.09
CA ALA A 179 -0.92 -1.56 8.41
C ALA A 179 -2.40 -1.46 8.04
N PHE A 180 -3.03 -2.57 7.68
CA PHE A 180 -4.46 -2.58 7.42
C PHE A 180 -5.15 -3.85 7.91
N ASP A 181 -6.36 -3.67 8.41
CA ASP A 181 -7.39 -4.66 8.70
C ASP A 181 -8.71 -4.13 8.12
N ILE A 182 -9.68 -3.75 8.95
CA ILE A 182 -10.94 -3.09 8.53
C ILE A 182 -10.72 -1.66 8.03
N ARG A 183 -9.54 -1.10 8.23
CA ARG A 183 -9.14 0.25 7.80
C ARG A 183 -7.61 0.36 7.62
N PRO A 184 -7.15 1.26 6.74
CA PRO A 184 -5.74 1.57 6.68
C PRO A 184 -5.33 2.42 7.88
N THR A 185 -4.21 2.04 8.51
CA THR A 185 -3.63 2.73 9.66
C THR A 185 -2.17 3.03 9.36
N PRO A 186 -1.80 4.30 9.14
CA PRO A 186 -0.41 4.68 8.99
C PRO A 186 0.31 4.52 10.34
N LEU A 187 1.31 3.64 10.38
CA LEU A 187 2.16 3.45 11.55
C LEU A 187 3.27 4.49 11.61
N THR A 188 3.71 4.94 10.44
CA THR A 188 4.57 6.12 10.29
C THR A 188 4.37 6.72 8.91
N ASP A 189 4.55 8.01 8.79
CA ASP A 189 4.72 8.69 7.51
C ASP A 189 6.15 8.48 7.01
N PHE A 190 6.52 9.09 5.88
CA PHE A 190 7.83 8.90 5.25
C PHE A 190 8.97 9.33 6.16
N THR A 191 9.78 8.36 6.60
CA THR A 191 10.89 8.57 7.54
C THR A 191 12.13 7.81 7.13
N ASN A 192 13.29 8.32 7.52
CA ASN A 192 14.56 7.61 7.48
C ASN A 192 15.18 7.48 8.88
N ASP A 193 14.42 7.86 9.92
CA ASP A 193 14.85 7.78 11.31
C ASP A 193 14.82 6.33 11.82
N PRO A 194 15.99 5.73 12.18
CA PRO A 194 16.03 4.36 12.70
C PRO A 194 15.24 4.18 14.00
N GLY A 195 15.11 5.23 14.81
CA GLY A 195 14.35 5.20 16.07
C GLY A 195 12.86 5.02 15.80
N ARG A 196 12.30 5.77 14.85
CA ARG A 196 10.90 5.63 14.41
C ARG A 196 10.65 4.27 13.77
N ILE A 197 11.55 3.80 12.92
CA ILE A 197 11.46 2.48 12.29
C ILE A 197 11.43 1.39 13.38
N SER A 198 12.28 1.48 14.39
CA SER A 198 12.31 0.53 15.51
C SER A 198 11.02 0.56 16.33
N GLN A 199 10.39 1.71 16.51
CA GLN A 199 9.10 1.84 17.17
C GLN A 199 7.98 1.13 16.37
N VAL A 200 7.93 1.33 15.05
CA VAL A 200 6.98 0.64 14.16
C VAL A 200 7.16 -0.87 14.22
N ILE A 201 8.39 -1.35 14.18
CA ILE A 201 8.72 -2.78 14.29
C ILE A 201 8.18 -3.33 15.63
N ASN A 202 8.44 -2.63 16.73
CA ASN A 202 7.94 -3.02 18.04
C ASN A 202 6.41 -3.07 18.11
N LEU A 203 5.72 -2.13 17.46
CA LEU A 203 4.25 -2.16 17.38
C LEU A 203 3.76 -3.39 16.63
N LEU A 204 4.32 -3.67 15.45
CA LEU A 204 3.92 -4.82 14.64
C LEU A 204 4.18 -6.16 15.36
N LEU A 205 5.26 -6.26 16.14
CA LEU A 205 5.64 -7.51 16.82
C LEU A 205 4.95 -7.71 18.17
N ARG A 206 4.51 -6.65 18.84
CA ARG A 206 3.93 -6.74 20.19
C ARG A 206 2.42 -6.77 20.22
N ASN A 207 1.76 -6.31 19.16
CA ASN A 207 0.32 -6.30 19.08
C ASN A 207 -0.20 -7.51 18.31
N TYR A 208 -1.47 -7.85 18.55
CA TYR A 208 -2.16 -8.92 17.84
C TYR A 208 -3.24 -8.32 16.96
N PRO A 209 -3.48 -8.89 15.77
CA PRO A 209 -4.59 -8.49 14.92
C PRO A 209 -5.92 -8.62 15.65
N ALA A 210 -6.75 -7.57 15.56
CA ALA A 210 -8.05 -7.52 16.22
C ALA A 210 -9.18 -8.05 15.34
N PHE A 211 -9.11 -7.78 14.03
CA PHE A 211 -10.18 -8.02 13.08
C PHE A 211 -9.80 -9.08 12.03
N ARG A 212 -10.82 -9.75 11.49
CA ARG A 212 -10.67 -10.67 10.35
C ARG A 212 -10.78 -9.96 9.03
N GLU A 213 -11.62 -8.96 9.01
CA GLU A 213 -11.95 -8.18 7.83
C GLU A 213 -10.70 -7.47 7.32
N THR A 214 -10.64 -7.33 5.99
CA THR A 214 -9.52 -6.69 5.30
C THR A 214 -10.06 -5.66 4.33
N ASN A 215 -9.40 -4.51 4.25
CA ASN A 215 -9.72 -3.48 3.27
C ASN A 215 -8.52 -3.14 2.39
N LEU A 216 -8.07 -4.12 1.65
CA LEU A 216 -6.91 -4.05 0.77
C LEU A 216 -6.98 -2.88 -0.23
N PHE A 217 -8.15 -2.67 -0.86
CA PHE A 217 -8.29 -1.65 -1.90
C PHE A 217 -8.26 -0.24 -1.31
N ASP A 218 -8.90 -0.02 -0.16
CA ASP A 218 -8.82 1.25 0.55
C ASP A 218 -7.40 1.51 1.07
N ALA A 219 -6.68 0.46 1.51
CA ALA A 219 -5.29 0.58 1.95
C ALA A 219 -4.36 1.00 0.81
N LEU A 220 -4.51 0.41 -0.38
CA LEU A 220 -3.75 0.82 -1.58
C LEU A 220 -4.08 2.27 -1.97
N LYS A 221 -5.37 2.64 -1.99
CA LYS A 221 -5.80 4.01 -2.26
C LYS A 221 -5.18 4.99 -1.26
N PHE A 222 -5.28 4.69 0.02
CA PHE A 222 -4.74 5.53 1.10
C PHE A 222 -3.22 5.68 0.98
N THR A 223 -2.51 4.59 0.76
CA THR A 223 -1.05 4.60 0.61
C THR A 223 -0.60 5.43 -0.59
N LEU A 224 -1.34 5.37 -1.70
CA LEU A 224 -1.00 6.10 -2.92
C LEU A 224 -1.38 7.57 -2.83
N LEU A 225 -2.62 7.87 -2.47
CA LEU A 225 -3.20 9.22 -2.56
C LEU A 225 -3.10 10.02 -1.26
N GLY A 226 -2.80 9.36 -0.15
CA GLY A 226 -2.82 9.96 1.16
C GLY A 226 -4.23 10.16 1.70
N GLY A 227 -4.32 10.88 2.81
CA GLY A 227 -5.56 11.20 3.47
C GLY A 227 -5.40 11.24 4.98
N ARG A 228 -6.53 11.43 5.67
CA ARG A 228 -6.57 11.44 7.11
C ARG A 228 -6.86 10.04 7.64
N GLY A 229 -5.89 9.44 8.32
CA GLY A 229 -5.99 8.13 8.95
C GLY A 229 -6.07 8.22 10.48
N ASP A 230 -6.45 7.12 11.14
CA ASP A 230 -6.32 7.04 12.59
C ASP A 230 -4.83 6.97 12.95
N ALA A 231 -4.40 7.85 13.84
CA ALA A 231 -3.04 7.83 14.33
C ALA A 231 -2.88 6.67 15.32
N VAL A 232 -1.88 5.83 15.08
CA VAL A 232 -1.34 5.04 16.15
C VAL A 232 -0.49 6.00 17.00
N VAL A 233 -0.71 6.01 18.32
CA VAL A 233 0.05 6.87 19.24
C VAL A 233 1.50 6.37 19.30
N LEU A 234 2.25 6.62 18.23
CA LEU A 234 3.69 6.39 18.16
C LEU A 234 4.49 7.57 18.73
N GLU A 235 3.87 8.70 18.72
CA GLU A 235 4.45 9.95 19.16
C GLU A 235 3.48 10.50 20.19
N GLU A 236 3.85 10.88 21.32
CA GLU A 236 3.08 11.57 22.37
C GLU A 236 1.97 12.52 21.84
N SER A 237 1.49 12.22 20.64
CA SER A 237 0.44 12.91 19.92
C SER A 237 -0.89 12.66 20.63
N LYS A 238 -1.48 13.74 21.14
CA LYS A 238 -2.84 13.75 21.67
C LYS A 238 -3.91 13.66 20.58
N SER A 239 -3.50 13.56 19.30
CA SER A 239 -4.39 13.51 18.15
C SER A 239 -4.68 12.05 17.79
N GLU A 240 -5.96 11.68 17.80
CA GLU A 240 -6.42 10.36 17.34
C GLU A 240 -6.34 10.17 15.82
N LYS A 241 -5.96 11.20 15.08
CA LYS A 241 -5.88 11.19 13.61
C LYS A 241 -4.62 11.90 13.13
N ALA A 242 -3.96 11.30 12.15
CA ALA A 242 -2.80 11.86 11.47
C ALA A 242 -3.08 12.05 9.97
N ASP A 243 -2.51 13.09 9.40
CA ASP A 243 -2.49 13.28 7.96
C ASP A 243 -1.33 12.48 7.37
N TYR A 244 -1.63 11.69 6.35
CA TYR A 244 -0.66 10.91 5.59
C TYR A 244 -0.55 11.48 4.18
N GLY A 245 0.67 11.83 3.75
CA GLY A 245 0.90 12.55 2.50
C GLY A 245 0.60 11.74 1.23
N GLY A 246 0.68 10.43 1.30
CA GLY A 246 0.54 9.54 0.15
C GLY A 246 1.78 9.52 -0.76
N LEU A 247 2.04 8.37 -1.37
CA LEU A 247 3.27 8.16 -2.14
C LEU A 247 3.31 8.95 -3.45
N VAL A 248 2.15 9.32 -4.01
CA VAL A 248 2.05 10.15 -5.23
C VAL A 248 2.58 11.57 -4.98
N SER A 249 2.47 12.10 -3.77
CA SER A 249 2.96 13.45 -3.42
C SER A 249 4.49 13.54 -3.35
N VAL A 250 5.18 12.42 -3.21
CA VAL A 250 6.65 12.37 -3.14
C VAL A 250 7.25 12.65 -4.51
N GLN A 251 8.00 13.75 -4.64
CA GLN A 251 8.61 14.21 -5.88
C GLN A 251 10.12 13.97 -5.90
N GLY A 252 10.70 13.88 -7.11
CA GLY A 252 12.14 13.84 -7.31
C GLY A 252 12.86 12.59 -6.80
N ARG A 253 12.12 11.51 -6.50
CA ARG A 253 12.65 10.25 -5.96
C ARG A 253 12.02 9.06 -6.67
N ARG A 254 12.74 7.94 -6.73
CA ARG A 254 12.15 6.65 -7.12
C ARG A 254 11.17 6.22 -6.02
N ARG A 255 10.07 5.61 -6.43
CA ARG A 255 8.98 5.23 -5.52
C ARG A 255 8.58 3.79 -5.76
N ALA A 256 8.22 3.07 -4.70
CA ALA A 256 7.66 1.74 -4.82
C ALA A 256 6.75 1.42 -3.63
N ILE A 257 5.85 0.47 -3.82
CA ILE A 257 5.09 -0.17 -2.75
C ILE A 257 5.60 -1.59 -2.57
N ILE A 258 5.82 -2.00 -1.33
CA ILE A 258 5.94 -3.41 -0.95
C ILE A 258 4.68 -3.78 -0.18
N LEU A 259 3.85 -4.61 -0.79
CA LEU A 259 2.58 -5.06 -0.23
C LEU A 259 2.74 -6.49 0.30
N VAL A 260 2.43 -6.69 1.57
CA VAL A 260 2.36 -8.02 2.20
C VAL A 260 0.91 -8.29 2.53
N ALA A 261 0.24 -9.15 1.77
CA ALA A 261 -1.19 -9.34 1.88
C ALA A 261 -1.67 -10.71 1.40
N SER A 262 -2.81 -11.15 1.93
CA SER A 262 -3.52 -12.33 1.43
C SER A 262 -4.17 -12.10 0.06
N GLY A 263 -4.51 -10.86 -0.25
CA GLY A 263 -5.26 -10.49 -1.45
C GLY A 263 -6.77 -10.64 -1.30
N ILE A 264 -7.24 -11.09 -0.15
CA ILE A 264 -8.66 -11.14 0.18
C ILE A 264 -9.08 -9.74 0.61
N ASP A 265 -10.16 -9.23 0.01
CA ASP A 265 -10.76 -7.95 0.36
C ASP A 265 -12.21 -8.17 0.77
N THR A 266 -12.56 -7.75 1.97
CA THR A 266 -13.90 -7.97 2.55
C THR A 266 -14.60 -6.69 2.98
N PHE A 267 -13.85 -5.59 3.15
CA PHE A 267 -14.37 -4.39 3.81
C PHE A 267 -14.02 -3.07 3.13
N SER A 268 -13.42 -3.09 1.95
CA SER A 268 -13.12 -1.86 1.22
C SER A 268 -14.38 -1.15 0.76
N LYS A 269 -14.34 0.18 0.80
CA LYS A 269 -15.40 1.06 0.28
C LYS A 269 -15.34 1.18 -1.24
N ILE A 270 -14.13 1.14 -1.80
CA ILE A 270 -13.93 1.13 -3.24
C ILE A 270 -13.90 -0.32 -3.75
N ASN A 271 -14.31 -0.52 -5.00
CA ASN A 271 -14.26 -1.83 -5.64
C ASN A 271 -12.91 -2.09 -6.31
N TYR A 272 -12.70 -3.32 -6.76
CA TYR A 272 -11.50 -3.75 -7.48
C TYR A 272 -11.19 -2.88 -8.71
N GLY A 273 -12.22 -2.51 -9.50
CA GLY A 273 -12.04 -1.69 -10.70
C GLY A 273 -11.51 -0.29 -10.39
N ASP A 274 -11.99 0.32 -9.31
CA ASP A 274 -11.51 1.63 -8.86
C ASP A 274 -10.08 1.54 -8.30
N ALA A 275 -9.79 0.52 -7.49
CA ALA A 275 -8.44 0.29 -6.99
C ALA A 275 -7.44 0.08 -8.13
N ARG A 276 -7.81 -0.71 -9.15
CA ARG A 276 -7.00 -0.94 -10.34
C ARG A 276 -6.71 0.36 -11.10
N LYS A 277 -7.72 1.22 -11.30
CA LYS A 277 -7.52 2.53 -11.94
C LYS A 277 -6.59 3.42 -11.13
N ILE A 278 -6.74 3.44 -9.80
CA ILE A 278 -5.89 4.24 -8.90
C ILE A 278 -4.43 3.76 -9.00
N THR A 279 -4.18 2.47 -8.93
CA THR A 279 -2.82 1.91 -9.02
C THR A 279 -2.17 2.16 -10.39
N GLN A 280 -2.94 2.02 -11.47
CA GLN A 280 -2.48 2.34 -12.83
C GLN A 280 -2.15 3.83 -12.99
N ASN A 281 -3.01 4.73 -12.47
CA ASN A 281 -2.80 6.18 -12.57
C ASN A 281 -1.59 6.64 -11.76
N ALA A 282 -1.38 6.06 -10.58
CA ALA A 282 -0.22 6.37 -9.74
C ALA A 282 1.10 6.04 -10.44
N GLY A 283 1.13 4.99 -11.28
CA GLY A 283 2.31 4.58 -12.04
C GLY A 283 3.50 4.20 -11.16
N ILE A 284 3.24 3.75 -9.93
CA ILE A 284 4.25 3.36 -8.95
C ILE A 284 4.26 1.84 -8.89
N PRO A 285 5.42 1.18 -9.07
CA PRO A 285 5.50 -0.28 -9.05
C PRO A 285 5.11 -0.84 -7.68
N ILE A 286 4.32 -1.93 -7.70
CA ILE A 286 3.86 -2.63 -6.52
C ILE A 286 4.49 -4.03 -6.50
N TYR A 287 5.40 -4.26 -5.57
CA TYR A 287 5.99 -5.57 -5.28
C TYR A 287 5.15 -6.25 -4.22
N ILE A 288 4.63 -7.43 -4.53
CA ILE A 288 3.60 -8.07 -3.71
C ILE A 288 4.08 -9.42 -3.18
N ILE A 289 4.00 -9.58 -1.87
CA ILE A 289 4.21 -10.85 -1.17
C ILE A 289 2.82 -11.39 -0.81
N GLY A 290 2.38 -12.43 -1.54
CA GLY A 290 1.08 -13.05 -1.33
C GLY A 290 1.13 -14.10 -0.24
N THR A 291 0.44 -13.86 0.88
CA THR A 291 0.46 -14.74 2.06
C THR A 291 -0.65 -15.80 2.06
N ALA A 292 -1.70 -15.64 1.25
CA ALA A 292 -2.80 -16.59 1.20
C ALA A 292 -2.38 -18.00 0.74
N GLU A 293 -1.33 -18.11 -0.08
CA GLU A 293 -0.81 -19.41 -0.54
C GLU A 293 -0.22 -20.26 0.61
N LEU A 294 0.22 -19.64 1.71
CA LEU A 294 0.63 -20.36 2.93
C LEU A 294 -0.47 -21.28 3.44
N PHE A 295 -1.71 -20.78 3.43
CA PHE A 295 -2.88 -21.54 3.83
C PHE A 295 -3.39 -22.44 2.69
N TYR A 296 -3.52 -21.89 1.48
CA TYR A 296 -4.10 -22.58 0.35
C TYR A 296 -3.38 -23.90 0.05
N LYS A 297 -2.06 -23.87 -0.07
CA LYS A 297 -1.22 -25.07 -0.33
C LYS A 297 -1.45 -26.20 0.69
N LYS A 298 -1.63 -25.82 1.95
CA LYS A 298 -1.81 -26.79 3.04
C LYS A 298 -3.20 -27.41 3.08
N TYR A 299 -4.22 -26.61 2.78
CA TYR A 299 -5.63 -27.00 2.98
C TYR A 299 -6.41 -27.18 1.70
N GLU A 300 -5.82 -26.98 0.52
CA GLU A 300 -6.47 -27.10 -0.79
C GLU A 300 -7.36 -28.36 -0.94
N PRO A 301 -6.92 -29.58 -0.54
CA PRO A 301 -7.74 -30.77 -0.70
C PRO A 301 -9.03 -30.75 0.13
N PHE A 302 -9.07 -29.93 1.18
CA PHE A 302 -10.20 -29.83 2.11
C PHE A 302 -11.09 -28.60 1.85
N LEU A 303 -10.65 -27.68 1.00
CA LEU A 303 -11.40 -26.47 0.69
C LEU A 303 -12.59 -26.77 -0.24
N GLN A 304 -13.72 -26.17 0.08
CA GLN A 304 -14.88 -26.14 -0.81
C GLN A 304 -14.62 -25.18 -1.99
N ALA A 305 -15.44 -25.27 -3.03
CA ALA A 305 -15.34 -24.35 -4.17
C ALA A 305 -15.66 -22.91 -3.78
N THR A 306 -16.69 -22.72 -2.96
CA THR A 306 -17.17 -21.42 -2.46
C THR A 306 -16.90 -21.26 -0.98
N ASP A 307 -17.05 -20.05 -0.47
CA ASP A 307 -16.86 -19.74 0.94
C ASP A 307 -17.85 -20.51 1.81
N SER A 308 -17.39 -20.92 2.99
CA SER A 308 -18.25 -21.61 3.95
C SER A 308 -19.13 -20.63 4.70
N ILE A 309 -20.26 -21.14 5.25
CA ILE A 309 -21.16 -20.36 6.12
C ILE A 309 -20.42 -19.82 7.36
N THR A 310 -19.35 -20.51 7.78
CA THR A 310 -18.51 -20.09 8.92
C THR A 310 -17.47 -19.03 8.54
N GLY A 311 -17.48 -18.55 7.29
CA GLY A 311 -16.57 -17.51 6.80
C GLY A 311 -15.17 -18.00 6.44
N VAL A 312 -14.99 -19.34 6.26
CA VAL A 312 -13.71 -19.85 5.71
C VAL A 312 -13.73 -19.67 4.19
N PRO A 313 -12.72 -18.98 3.61
CA PRO A 313 -12.67 -18.75 2.17
C PRO A 313 -12.58 -20.06 1.38
N GLY A 314 -13.33 -20.12 0.29
CA GLY A 314 -13.30 -21.23 -0.65
C GLY A 314 -12.18 -21.08 -1.70
N ARG A 315 -12.01 -22.10 -2.53
CA ARG A 315 -10.99 -22.09 -3.61
C ARG A 315 -11.14 -20.90 -4.56
N MET A 316 -12.38 -20.51 -4.86
CA MET A 316 -12.63 -19.38 -5.77
C MET A 316 -12.13 -18.06 -5.19
N THR A 317 -12.32 -17.83 -3.90
CA THR A 317 -11.83 -16.60 -3.22
C THR A 317 -10.31 -16.53 -3.24
N PHE A 318 -9.60 -17.63 -3.00
CA PHE A 318 -8.14 -17.68 -3.11
C PHE A 318 -7.65 -17.42 -4.54
N LEU A 319 -8.33 -18.00 -5.55
CA LEU A 319 -7.99 -17.75 -6.96
C LEU A 319 -8.23 -16.30 -7.36
N GLN A 320 -9.32 -15.69 -6.90
CA GLN A 320 -9.59 -14.27 -7.12
C GLN A 320 -8.55 -13.39 -6.45
N ALA A 321 -8.19 -13.66 -5.20
CA ALA A 321 -7.15 -12.95 -4.47
C ALA A 321 -5.81 -13.01 -5.19
N LYS A 322 -5.38 -14.20 -5.62
CA LYS A 322 -4.16 -14.42 -6.40
C LYS A 322 -4.15 -13.62 -7.70
N ASN A 323 -5.26 -13.68 -8.46
CA ASN A 323 -5.40 -12.95 -9.73
C ASN A 323 -5.38 -11.43 -9.50
N THR A 324 -6.02 -10.95 -8.45
CA THR A 324 -6.03 -9.53 -8.06
C THR A 324 -4.61 -9.03 -7.77
N LEU A 325 -3.88 -9.74 -6.90
CA LEU A 325 -2.50 -9.38 -6.57
C LEU A 325 -1.58 -9.46 -7.78
N GLY A 326 -1.68 -10.54 -8.57
CA GLY A 326 -0.90 -10.69 -9.79
C GLY A 326 -1.17 -9.60 -10.82
N THR A 327 -2.41 -9.15 -10.94
CA THR A 327 -2.79 -8.05 -11.84
C THR A 327 -2.21 -6.72 -11.38
N PHE A 328 -2.33 -6.36 -10.10
CA PHE A 328 -1.75 -5.13 -9.57
C PHE A 328 -0.22 -5.09 -9.78
N ALA A 329 0.48 -6.18 -9.45
CA ALA A 329 1.92 -6.25 -9.66
C ALA A 329 2.30 -6.07 -11.14
N LYS A 330 1.67 -6.84 -12.04
CA LYS A 330 1.98 -6.84 -13.47
C LYS A 330 1.71 -5.49 -14.12
N GLU A 331 0.57 -4.88 -13.82
CA GLU A 331 0.16 -3.63 -14.49
C GLU A 331 0.96 -2.41 -14.02
N THR A 332 1.46 -2.45 -12.79
CA THR A 332 2.29 -1.38 -12.24
C THR A 332 3.79 -1.54 -12.51
N GLY A 333 4.22 -2.66 -13.08
CA GLY A 333 5.63 -2.94 -13.34
C GLY A 333 6.39 -3.53 -12.14
N GLY A 334 5.67 -3.93 -11.10
CA GLY A 334 6.21 -4.67 -9.97
C GLY A 334 6.27 -6.18 -10.20
N ALA A 335 6.33 -6.96 -9.12
CA ALA A 335 6.37 -8.42 -9.16
C ALA A 335 5.50 -9.02 -8.06
N TYR A 336 4.93 -10.19 -8.34
CA TYR A 336 4.11 -10.95 -7.40
C TYR A 336 4.82 -12.23 -6.96
N TYR A 337 4.96 -12.40 -5.66
CA TYR A 337 5.62 -13.54 -5.01
C TYR A 337 4.60 -14.28 -4.15
N PRO A 338 4.00 -15.36 -4.64
CA PRO A 338 3.15 -16.23 -3.84
C PRO A 338 4.03 -17.05 -2.88
N VAL A 339 3.97 -16.75 -1.59
CA VAL A 339 4.75 -17.45 -0.56
C VAL A 339 3.98 -18.70 -0.11
N THR A 340 4.62 -19.86 -0.21
CA THR A 340 3.99 -21.15 0.14
C THR A 340 4.40 -21.68 1.52
N PHE A 341 5.51 -21.18 2.07
CA PHE A 341 5.94 -21.40 3.45
C PHE A 341 6.78 -20.22 3.96
N PRO A 342 6.76 -19.94 5.28
CA PRO A 342 7.38 -18.72 5.83
C PRO A 342 8.88 -18.58 5.55
N GLY A 343 9.59 -19.69 5.40
CA GLY A 343 11.04 -19.68 5.12
C GLY A 343 11.44 -19.07 3.76
N GLU A 344 10.49 -18.87 2.83
CA GLU A 344 10.72 -18.16 1.56
C GLU A 344 10.85 -16.64 1.74
N LEU A 345 10.24 -16.08 2.79
CA LEU A 345 10.12 -14.63 2.99
C LEU A 345 11.47 -13.89 2.97
N PRO A 346 12.53 -14.31 3.67
CA PRO A 346 13.81 -13.61 3.60
C PRO A 346 14.39 -13.55 2.18
N GLY A 347 14.28 -14.65 1.43
CA GLY A 347 14.73 -14.73 0.04
C GLY A 347 13.92 -13.81 -0.88
N VAL A 348 12.61 -13.79 -0.74
CA VAL A 348 11.70 -12.91 -1.49
C VAL A 348 12.00 -11.44 -1.20
N LEU A 349 12.16 -11.07 0.07
CA LEU A 349 12.46 -9.70 0.47
C LEU A 349 13.83 -9.24 -0.07
N ASN A 350 14.85 -10.12 -0.04
CA ASN A 350 16.15 -9.84 -0.63
C ASN A 350 16.07 -9.67 -2.15
N ASN A 351 15.23 -10.45 -2.84
CA ASN A 351 15.01 -10.31 -4.26
C ASN A 351 14.33 -8.95 -4.57
N ILE A 352 13.27 -8.60 -3.84
CA ILE A 352 12.61 -7.29 -3.97
C ILE A 352 13.61 -6.15 -3.74
N ASN A 353 14.46 -6.24 -2.71
CA ASN A 353 15.51 -5.25 -2.46
C ASN A 353 16.46 -5.12 -3.66
N SER A 354 16.88 -6.24 -4.23
CA SER A 354 17.77 -6.25 -5.40
C SER A 354 17.11 -5.61 -6.62
N LEU A 355 15.84 -5.91 -6.88
CA LEU A 355 15.08 -5.29 -7.97
C LEU A 355 14.93 -3.78 -7.75
N LEU A 356 14.54 -3.36 -6.56
CA LEU A 356 14.40 -1.93 -6.21
C LEU A 356 15.73 -1.17 -6.34
N ARG A 357 16.86 -1.79 -5.96
CA ARG A 357 18.19 -1.18 -6.07
C ARG A 357 18.76 -1.19 -7.49
N SER A 358 18.11 -1.90 -8.42
CA SER A 358 18.55 -2.01 -9.82
C SER A 358 17.57 -1.40 -10.79
N GLN A 359 16.60 -0.67 -10.30
CA GLN A 359 15.53 -0.04 -11.07
C GLN A 359 16.00 1.26 -11.71
N TYR A 360 15.82 1.37 -13.02
CA TYR A 360 15.93 2.62 -13.77
C TYR A 360 14.59 3.36 -13.73
N SER A 361 14.61 4.67 -13.66
CA SER A 361 13.39 5.48 -13.79
C SER A 361 13.43 6.28 -15.07
N LEU A 362 12.53 5.96 -15.97
CA LEU A 362 12.35 6.63 -17.25
C LEU A 362 11.13 7.54 -17.15
N ALA A 363 11.11 8.63 -17.92
CA ALA A 363 9.90 9.42 -18.07
C ALA A 363 9.77 9.96 -19.49
N PHE A 364 8.53 10.12 -19.94
CA PHE A 364 8.21 10.76 -21.19
C PHE A 364 7.02 11.70 -21.04
N ASN A 365 6.90 12.66 -21.96
CA ASN A 365 5.75 13.53 -22.03
C ASN A 365 4.83 13.04 -23.16
N PRO A 366 3.59 12.61 -22.86
CA PRO A 366 2.65 12.14 -23.87
C PRO A 366 2.06 13.25 -24.75
N GLY A 367 2.42 14.52 -24.51
CA GLY A 367 1.80 15.68 -25.17
C GLY A 367 0.41 15.97 -24.62
N ASP A 368 -0.42 16.61 -25.43
CA ASP A 368 -1.77 17.03 -25.05
C ASP A 368 -2.82 15.92 -25.23
N VAL A 369 -2.47 14.69 -24.86
CA VAL A 369 -3.41 13.56 -24.91
C VAL A 369 -4.34 13.60 -23.70
N HIS A 370 -5.60 14.02 -23.93
CA HIS A 370 -6.67 14.16 -22.92
C HIS A 370 -7.92 13.39 -23.35
N ASP A 371 -7.77 12.16 -23.81
CA ASP A 371 -8.88 11.36 -24.34
C ASP A 371 -9.58 10.46 -23.29
N GLY A 372 -9.05 10.43 -22.07
CA GLY A 372 -9.58 9.60 -20.97
C GLY A 372 -9.38 8.11 -21.16
N LYS A 373 -8.55 7.70 -22.14
CA LYS A 373 -8.33 6.30 -22.47
C LYS A 373 -7.05 5.74 -21.83
N GLN A 374 -6.96 4.43 -21.85
CA GLN A 374 -5.76 3.71 -21.47
C GLN A 374 -4.86 3.50 -22.68
N HIS A 375 -3.60 3.89 -22.56
CA HIS A 375 -2.57 3.77 -23.59
C HIS A 375 -1.55 2.71 -23.19
N LYS A 376 -1.18 1.86 -24.15
CA LYS A 376 -0.23 0.78 -23.92
C LYS A 376 1.21 1.29 -24.01
N ILE A 377 2.00 1.00 -22.96
CA ILE A 377 3.43 1.30 -22.93
C ILE A 377 4.22 0.03 -23.27
N LYS A 378 5.21 0.15 -24.12
CA LYS A 378 6.23 -0.87 -24.33
C LYS A 378 7.59 -0.23 -24.16
N VAL A 379 8.39 -0.76 -23.24
CA VAL A 379 9.81 -0.43 -23.10
C VAL A 379 10.61 -1.53 -23.78
N SER A 380 11.61 -1.14 -24.57
CA SER A 380 12.57 -2.05 -25.19
C SER A 380 13.98 -1.61 -24.83
N VAL A 381 14.93 -2.53 -24.84
CA VAL A 381 16.32 -2.29 -24.45
C VAL A 381 17.28 -2.80 -25.53
N ASP A 382 18.30 -2.00 -25.80
CA ASP A 382 19.49 -2.35 -26.55
C ASP A 382 20.66 -2.36 -25.57
N VAL A 383 21.05 -3.54 -25.09
CA VAL A 383 22.00 -3.68 -23.98
C VAL A 383 23.43 -3.42 -24.44
N ASN A 384 23.77 -3.83 -25.66
CA ASN A 384 25.11 -3.72 -26.23
C ASN A 384 25.36 -2.41 -27.00
N GLY A 385 24.31 -1.63 -27.31
CA GLY A 385 24.40 -0.34 -28.01
C GLY A 385 24.64 -0.46 -29.52
N ASP A 386 24.23 -1.58 -30.15
CA ASP A 386 24.41 -1.81 -31.60
C ASP A 386 23.24 -1.28 -32.44
N GLY A 387 22.24 -0.69 -31.82
CA GLY A 387 21.03 -0.16 -32.46
C GLY A 387 19.94 -1.20 -32.66
N VAL A 388 20.11 -2.43 -32.20
CA VAL A 388 19.13 -3.52 -32.27
C VAL A 388 18.59 -3.82 -30.87
N VAL A 389 17.26 -3.93 -30.74
CA VAL A 389 16.65 -4.25 -29.44
C VAL A 389 16.86 -5.71 -29.07
N ASP A 390 17.25 -5.95 -27.83
CA ASP A 390 17.59 -7.26 -27.26
C ASP A 390 16.41 -7.93 -26.53
N ASP A 391 15.16 -7.53 -26.80
CA ASP A 391 13.93 -8.02 -26.14
C ASP A 391 13.78 -9.55 -26.16
N LYS A 392 14.50 -10.27 -27.02
CA LYS A 392 14.49 -11.74 -27.08
C LYS A 392 15.30 -12.37 -25.95
N GLU A 393 16.40 -11.75 -25.54
CA GLU A 393 17.34 -12.26 -24.55
C GLU A 393 17.06 -11.71 -23.16
N TYR A 394 16.49 -10.51 -23.08
CA TYR A 394 16.20 -9.83 -21.81
C TYR A 394 14.71 -9.71 -21.55
N VAL A 395 14.38 -9.68 -20.26
CA VAL A 395 13.06 -9.32 -19.75
C VAL A 395 13.13 -7.88 -19.27
N ILE A 396 12.21 -7.07 -19.78
CA ILE A 396 12.03 -5.70 -19.34
C ILE A 396 10.76 -5.65 -18.50
N GLN A 397 10.93 -5.49 -17.17
CA GLN A 397 9.86 -5.37 -16.22
C GLN A 397 9.54 -3.89 -16.02
N ALA A 398 8.41 -3.45 -16.55
CA ALA A 398 7.93 -2.07 -16.48
C ALA A 398 6.40 -2.04 -16.48
N ARG A 399 5.81 -0.90 -16.12
CA ARG A 399 4.36 -0.71 -16.24
C ARG A 399 3.92 -0.85 -17.69
N GLN A 400 2.73 -1.43 -17.89
CA GLN A 400 2.25 -1.76 -19.23
C GLN A 400 1.33 -0.69 -19.84
N PHE A 401 0.78 0.19 -19.00
CA PHE A 401 -0.22 1.16 -19.40
C PHE A 401 -0.10 2.46 -18.62
N TYR A 402 -0.62 3.54 -19.19
CA TYR A 402 -1.02 4.73 -18.46
C TYR A 402 -2.42 5.14 -18.88
N ASN A 403 -3.14 5.86 -18.05
CA ASN A 403 -4.45 6.41 -18.40
C ASN A 403 -4.26 7.91 -18.65
N ALA A 404 -4.67 8.37 -19.85
CA ALA A 404 -4.71 9.78 -20.14
C ALA A 404 -5.82 10.46 -19.34
N PRO A 405 -5.67 11.74 -18.94
CA PRO A 405 -6.74 12.48 -18.31
C PRO A 405 -7.93 12.59 -19.25
N LYS A 406 -9.11 12.79 -18.67
CA LYS A 406 -10.27 13.12 -19.48
C LYS A 406 -10.14 14.56 -19.98
N PRO A 407 -10.71 14.90 -21.16
CA PRO A 407 -10.89 16.29 -21.53
C PRO A 407 -11.61 17.01 -20.39
N ASP A 408 -11.09 18.15 -19.98
CA ASP A 408 -11.79 18.97 -19.00
C ASP A 408 -13.21 19.20 -19.54
N SER A 409 -14.21 18.80 -18.78
CA SER A 409 -15.58 19.19 -19.06
C SER A 409 -15.58 20.72 -19.02
N ALA A 410 -15.81 21.35 -20.15
CA ALA A 410 -15.94 22.79 -20.23
C ALA A 410 -16.84 23.28 -19.09
N PRO A 411 -16.47 24.37 -18.40
CA PRO A 411 -17.31 24.89 -17.35
C PRO A 411 -18.72 25.09 -17.93
N SER A 412 -19.69 24.41 -17.33
CA SER A 412 -21.09 24.64 -17.68
C SER A 412 -21.40 26.11 -17.40
N ASN A 413 -21.59 26.90 -18.49
CA ASN A 413 -22.09 28.24 -18.44
C ASN A 413 -23.43 28.32 -17.69
#